data_7b7480ea1bbd071dddadb2b2dc159548
#
_entry.id   7b7480ea1bbd071dddadb2b2dc159548
#
_cell.length_a   1.000
_cell.length_b   1.000
_cell.length_c   1.000
_cell.angle_alpha   90.00
_cell.angle_beta   90.00
_cell.angle_gamma   90.00
#
_symmetry.space_group_name_H-M   'P 1'
#
loop_
_entity.id
_entity.type
_entity.pdbx_description
1 polymer ?
#
loop_
_entity_poly.entity_id
_entity_poly.type
_entity_poly.pdbx_seq_one_letter_code
_entity_poly.pdbx_strand_id
1 'polypeptide(L)'
;MVKQLIYSALFISMVSAQSVWYNGNLKGIEELTLELNVKGLEDAVWEGRVSSFIELRFLEHDIQMVAEQMPKMVVDVHIVDSRVERVSSFLVIFSIYNYSISEPMYYRSMADTLITKKLMTSKIFSHEVMGQTSSQNLYRDVEKSINQLISMYLDQWYKDNPMSQF
;
A
#
# COMPACT_ATOMS: atom_id res chain seq x y z
N MET A 1 9.30 -19.84 -34.21
CA MET A 1 9.14 -20.43 -32.87
C MET A 1 10.18 -19.95 -31.85
N VAL A 2 11.47 -19.92 -32.13
CA VAL A 2 12.51 -19.54 -31.13
C VAL A 2 12.37 -18.09 -30.64
N LYS A 3 12.01 -17.10 -31.49
CA LYS A 3 11.81 -15.70 -31.06
C LYS A 3 10.64 -15.51 -30.08
N GLN A 4 9.55 -16.24 -30.22
CA GLN A 4 8.42 -16.17 -29.28
C GLN A 4 8.75 -16.75 -27.90
N LEU A 5 9.58 -17.79 -27.84
CA LEU A 5 10.07 -18.37 -26.58
C LEU A 5 10.97 -17.39 -25.82
N ILE A 6 11.80 -16.60 -26.53
CA ILE A 6 12.70 -15.61 -25.90
C ILE A 6 11.86 -14.47 -25.28
N TYR A 7 10.83 -13.98 -25.96
CA TYR A 7 9.94 -12.93 -25.39
C TYR A 7 9.15 -13.42 -24.20
N SER A 8 8.65 -14.67 -24.21
CA SER A 8 7.95 -15.26 -23.06
C SER A 8 8.89 -15.46 -21.85
N ALA A 9 10.13 -15.85 -22.06
CA ALA A 9 11.12 -16.00 -20.99
C ALA A 9 11.52 -14.64 -20.39
N LEU A 10 11.65 -13.58 -21.20
CA LEU A 10 11.90 -12.22 -20.73
C LEU A 10 10.73 -11.63 -19.92
N PHE A 11 9.49 -11.94 -20.29
CA PHE A 11 8.31 -11.49 -19.53
C PHE A 11 8.20 -12.17 -18.16
N ILE A 12 8.52 -13.46 -18.08
CA ILE A 12 8.50 -14.22 -16.81
C ILE A 12 9.61 -13.74 -15.86
N SER A 13 10.76 -13.31 -16.37
CA SER A 13 11.85 -12.80 -15.53
C SER A 13 11.59 -11.39 -14.97
N MET A 14 10.76 -10.58 -15.61
CA MET A 14 10.36 -9.26 -15.08
C MET A 14 9.36 -9.35 -13.92
N VAL A 15 8.53 -10.39 -13.87
CA VAL A 15 7.55 -10.59 -12.80
C VAL A 15 8.20 -11.07 -11.49
N SER A 16 9.35 -11.73 -11.56
CA SER A 16 10.03 -12.29 -10.38
C SER A 16 10.90 -11.27 -9.62
N ALA A 17 11.16 -10.10 -10.17
CA ALA A 17 12.10 -9.13 -9.57
C ALA A 17 11.49 -8.24 -8.48
N GLN A 18 10.17 -8.27 -8.29
CA GLN A 18 9.49 -7.34 -7.37
C GLN A 18 9.39 -7.82 -5.92
N SER A 19 9.68 -9.07 -5.60
CA SER A 19 9.35 -9.64 -4.28
C SER A 19 10.46 -9.51 -3.22
N VAL A 20 11.68 -9.12 -3.56
CA VAL A 20 12.83 -9.20 -2.64
C VAL A 20 12.92 -8.01 -1.67
N TRP A 21 12.30 -6.87 -1.99
CA TRP A 21 12.47 -5.63 -1.23
C TRP A 21 11.65 -5.53 0.06
N TYR A 22 10.60 -6.34 0.22
CA TYR A 22 9.64 -6.20 1.32
C TYR A 22 9.66 -7.32 2.36
N ASN A 23 10.53 -8.31 2.23
CA ASN A 23 10.58 -9.42 3.18
C ASN A 23 10.93 -8.95 4.58
N GLY A 24 10.02 -9.18 5.53
CA GLY A 24 10.18 -8.83 6.93
C GLY A 24 9.92 -7.36 7.28
N ASN A 25 9.60 -6.49 6.31
CA ASN A 25 9.36 -5.07 6.56
C ASN A 25 8.05 -4.82 7.32
N LEU A 26 7.09 -5.74 7.23
CA LEU A 26 5.77 -5.65 7.87
C LEU A 26 5.68 -6.47 9.17
N LYS A 27 6.80 -6.99 9.64
CA LYS A 27 6.84 -7.81 10.85
C LYS A 27 6.45 -7.01 12.10
N GLY A 28 5.51 -7.55 12.88
CA GLY A 28 5.06 -6.97 14.14
C GLY A 28 4.19 -5.72 13.99
N ILE A 29 3.63 -5.45 12.81
CA ILE A 29 2.64 -4.40 12.63
C ILE A 29 1.27 -4.93 13.04
N GLU A 30 0.75 -4.47 14.16
CA GLU A 30 -0.57 -4.81 14.71
C GLU A 30 -1.49 -3.59 14.75
N GLU A 31 -0.91 -2.39 14.64
CA GLU A 31 -1.63 -1.12 14.64
C GLU A 31 -1.18 -0.25 13.47
N LEU A 32 -2.10 0.50 12.87
CA LEU A 32 -1.84 1.42 11.75
C LEU A 32 -2.64 2.70 11.91
N THR A 33 -2.06 3.84 11.51
CA THR A 33 -2.83 5.06 11.27
C THR A 33 -3.24 5.12 9.81
N LEU A 34 -4.51 5.35 9.51
CA LEU A 34 -5.01 5.55 8.15
C LEU A 34 -4.98 7.04 7.77
N GLU A 35 -4.42 7.34 6.62
CA GLU A 35 -4.55 8.62 5.92
C GLU A 35 -5.07 8.36 4.50
N LEU A 36 -6.27 8.83 4.20
CA LEU A 36 -6.89 8.76 2.88
C LEU A 36 -6.86 10.14 2.22
N ASN A 37 -6.23 10.23 1.07
CA ASN A 37 -6.13 11.46 0.29
C ASN A 37 -6.80 11.26 -1.07
N VAL A 38 -7.87 11.99 -1.34
CA VAL A 38 -8.57 11.95 -2.63
C VAL A 38 -8.36 13.26 -3.38
N LYS A 39 -7.98 13.17 -4.64
CA LYS A 39 -7.77 14.31 -5.53
C LYS A 39 -8.55 14.13 -6.84
N GLY A 40 -9.17 15.20 -7.28
CA GLY A 40 -9.95 15.22 -8.53
C GLY A 40 -11.41 14.81 -8.36
N LEU A 41 -11.85 14.55 -7.15
CA LEU A 41 -13.23 14.29 -6.76
C LEU A 41 -13.50 14.96 -5.40
N GLU A 42 -14.65 15.60 -5.26
CA GLU A 42 -15.11 16.22 -4.00
C GLU A 42 -16.38 15.50 -3.55
N ASP A 43 -16.23 14.33 -2.93
CA ASP A 43 -17.35 13.53 -2.40
C ASP A 43 -17.01 12.98 -1.01
N ALA A 44 -17.23 13.81 0.02
CA ALA A 44 -16.92 13.45 1.40
C ALA A 44 -17.72 12.22 1.90
N VAL A 45 -18.88 11.93 1.32
CA VAL A 45 -19.68 10.75 1.69
C VAL A 45 -19.00 9.48 1.18
N TRP A 46 -18.52 9.52 -0.06
CA TRP A 46 -17.78 8.41 -0.64
C TRP A 46 -16.44 8.20 0.07
N GLU A 47 -15.71 9.27 0.35
CA GLU A 47 -14.43 9.20 1.10
C GLU A 47 -14.62 8.57 2.48
N GLY A 48 -15.66 8.99 3.24
CA GLY A 48 -15.98 8.39 4.54
C GLY A 48 -16.35 6.92 4.44
N ARG A 49 -17.06 6.51 3.37
CA ARG A 49 -17.38 5.09 3.11
C ARG A 49 -16.14 4.27 2.79
N VAL A 50 -15.23 4.81 1.98
CA VAL A 50 -13.95 4.15 1.64
C VAL A 50 -13.08 4.00 2.88
N SER A 51 -12.96 5.04 3.71
CA SER A 51 -12.22 4.97 4.98
C SER A 51 -12.76 3.85 5.87
N SER A 52 -14.07 3.84 6.13
CA SER A 52 -14.71 2.80 6.94
C SER A 52 -14.55 1.39 6.36
N PHE A 53 -14.60 1.27 5.04
CA PHE A 53 -14.33 -0.01 4.36
C PHE A 53 -12.90 -0.49 4.60
N ILE A 54 -11.90 0.40 4.48
CA ILE A 54 -10.51 0.07 4.74
C ILE A 54 -10.33 -0.37 6.20
N GLU A 55 -10.84 0.42 7.16
CA GLU A 55 -10.76 0.11 8.59
C GLU A 55 -11.36 -1.27 8.91
N LEU A 56 -12.54 -1.57 8.37
CA LEU A 56 -13.20 -2.86 8.58
C LEU A 56 -12.36 -4.01 8.02
N ARG A 57 -11.79 -3.85 6.82
CA ARG A 57 -10.96 -4.88 6.20
C ARG A 57 -9.72 -5.20 7.03
N PHE A 58 -9.09 -4.22 7.66
CA PHE A 58 -7.94 -4.44 8.53
C PHE A 58 -8.34 -5.04 9.87
N LEU A 59 -9.47 -4.61 10.43
CA LEU A 59 -10.02 -5.17 11.67
C LEU A 59 -10.36 -6.67 11.52
N GLU A 60 -10.83 -7.11 10.35
CA GLU A 60 -11.05 -8.54 10.04
C GLU A 60 -9.79 -9.40 10.16
N HIS A 61 -8.61 -8.78 10.17
CA HIS A 61 -7.29 -9.42 10.28
C HIS A 61 -6.55 -9.03 11.56
N ASP A 62 -7.28 -8.55 12.60
CA ASP A 62 -6.75 -8.16 13.90
C ASP A 62 -5.72 -7.00 13.84
N ILE A 63 -5.73 -6.22 12.77
CA ILE A 63 -4.93 -5.00 12.64
C ILE A 63 -5.81 -3.80 13.00
N GLN A 64 -5.47 -3.11 14.08
CA GLN A 64 -6.25 -2.00 14.61
C GLN A 64 -5.87 -0.67 13.94
N MET A 65 -6.89 0.16 13.67
CA MET A 65 -6.67 1.54 13.24
C MET A 65 -6.61 2.45 14.47
N VAL A 66 -5.50 3.17 14.59
CA VAL A 66 -5.21 4.11 15.69
C VAL A 66 -4.94 5.51 15.14
N ALA A 67 -5.07 6.52 15.98
CA ALA A 67 -4.84 7.89 15.58
C ALA A 67 -3.36 8.29 15.82
N GLU A 68 -2.79 9.02 14.85
CA GLU A 68 -1.54 9.78 14.96
C GLU A 68 -0.29 8.98 15.41
N GLN A 69 -0.21 7.70 15.05
CA GLN A 69 0.93 6.84 15.37
C GLN A 69 1.62 6.31 14.10
N MET A 70 2.84 5.83 14.26
CA MET A 70 3.52 5.01 13.26
C MET A 70 3.40 3.54 13.67
N PRO A 71 3.24 2.63 12.73
CA PRO A 71 3.25 2.81 11.26
C PRO A 71 2.01 3.52 10.70
N LYS A 72 2.20 4.23 9.58
CA LYS A 72 1.15 4.99 8.91
C LYS A 72 0.86 4.41 7.52
N MET A 73 -0.39 4.12 7.26
CA MET A 73 -0.90 3.76 5.95
C MET A 73 -1.43 5.01 5.25
N VAL A 74 -0.92 5.28 4.06
CA VAL A 74 -1.38 6.36 3.19
C VAL A 74 -1.96 5.77 1.93
N VAL A 75 -3.22 6.11 1.67
CA VAL A 75 -3.93 5.74 0.44
C VAL A 75 -4.21 7.02 -0.36
N ASP A 76 -3.44 7.21 -1.42
CA ASP A 76 -3.61 8.35 -2.32
C ASP A 76 -4.44 7.90 -3.52
N VAL A 77 -5.57 8.56 -3.75
CA VAL A 77 -6.46 8.34 -4.90
C VAL A 77 -6.45 9.60 -5.78
N HIS A 78 -5.96 9.46 -6.99
CA HIS A 78 -5.97 10.52 -7.99
C HIS A 78 -6.97 10.17 -9.08
N ILE A 79 -7.92 11.05 -9.33
CA ILE A 79 -8.97 10.87 -10.33
C ILE A 79 -8.90 12.01 -11.35
N VAL A 80 -8.96 11.64 -12.62
CA VAL A 80 -9.14 12.56 -13.75
C VAL A 80 -10.38 12.13 -14.49
N ASP A 81 -11.47 12.88 -14.29
CA ASP A 81 -12.75 12.60 -14.94
C ASP A 81 -12.95 13.50 -16.16
N SER A 82 -13.02 12.89 -17.34
CA SER A 82 -13.34 13.59 -18.57
C SER A 82 -14.85 13.62 -18.79
N ARG A 83 -15.48 14.70 -18.35
CA ARG A 83 -16.94 14.89 -18.54
C ARG A 83 -17.36 14.88 -20.01
N VAL A 84 -16.43 15.20 -20.92
CA VAL A 84 -16.68 15.24 -22.38
C VAL A 84 -16.70 13.84 -22.98
N GLU A 85 -15.77 12.99 -22.60
CA GLU A 85 -15.60 11.66 -23.17
C GLU A 85 -16.32 10.56 -22.37
N ARG A 86 -16.91 10.88 -21.21
CA ARG A 86 -17.49 9.93 -20.25
C ARG A 86 -16.53 8.82 -19.84
N VAL A 87 -15.24 9.13 -19.89
CA VAL A 87 -14.14 8.26 -19.52
C VAL A 87 -13.38 8.90 -18.38
N SER A 88 -13.12 8.13 -17.35
CA SER A 88 -12.34 8.55 -16.20
C SER A 88 -11.09 7.71 -16.08
N SER A 89 -9.98 8.32 -15.74
CA SER A 89 -8.74 7.65 -15.39
C SER A 89 -8.49 7.82 -13.89
N PHE A 90 -7.92 6.82 -13.27
CA PHE A 90 -7.58 6.88 -11.86
C PHE A 90 -6.23 6.22 -11.57
N LEU A 91 -5.59 6.68 -10.52
CA LEU A 91 -4.40 6.08 -9.93
C LEU A 91 -4.65 5.94 -8.42
N VAL A 92 -4.49 4.73 -7.91
CA VAL A 92 -4.52 4.44 -6.47
C VAL A 92 -3.12 4.03 -6.05
N ILE A 93 -2.55 4.73 -5.08
CA ILE A 93 -1.26 4.42 -4.48
C ILE A 93 -1.51 4.04 -3.02
N PHE A 94 -1.05 2.87 -2.65
CA PHE A 94 -1.10 2.36 -1.27
C PHE A 94 0.32 2.29 -0.73
N SER A 95 0.58 2.96 0.38
CA SER A 95 1.93 3.06 0.95
C SER A 95 1.89 2.90 2.47
N ILE A 96 2.86 2.16 3.02
CA ILE A 96 3.09 2.09 4.47
C ILE A 96 4.40 2.80 4.79
N TYR A 97 4.32 3.72 5.75
CA TYR A 97 5.47 4.41 6.32
C TYR A 97 5.71 3.94 7.74
N ASN A 98 6.97 3.75 8.10
CA ASN A 98 7.37 3.41 9.47
C ASN A 98 8.73 4.05 9.79
N TYR A 99 9.12 3.99 11.05
CA TYR A 99 10.44 4.40 11.46
C TYR A 99 11.48 3.39 10.99
N SER A 100 12.61 3.91 10.53
CA SER A 100 13.76 3.13 10.12
C SER A 100 15.06 3.79 10.56
N ILE A 101 16.12 3.02 10.57
CA ILE A 101 17.48 3.50 10.79
C ILE A 101 18.36 2.94 9.68
N SER A 102 19.28 3.76 9.15
CA SER A 102 20.22 3.26 8.16
C SER A 102 21.22 2.28 8.79
N GLU A 103 21.60 1.23 8.04
CA GLU A 103 22.52 0.22 8.51
C GLU A 103 23.84 0.79 9.07
N PRO A 104 24.53 1.75 8.41
CA PRO A 104 25.73 2.36 8.96
C PRO A 104 25.51 3.07 10.30
N MET A 105 24.35 3.69 10.49
CA MET A 105 23.99 4.34 11.76
C MET A 105 23.67 3.32 12.85
N TYR A 106 23.02 2.21 12.48
CA TYR A 106 22.73 1.10 13.39
C TYR A 106 24.01 0.56 14.02
N TYR A 107 24.99 0.19 13.20
CA TYR A 107 26.28 -0.34 13.70
C TYR A 107 27.06 0.66 14.54
N ARG A 108 27.01 1.95 14.20
CA ARG A 108 27.67 3.01 15.00
C ARG A 108 26.98 3.28 16.33
N SER A 109 25.70 2.94 16.46
CA SER A 109 24.88 3.27 17.62
C SER A 109 24.50 2.09 18.48
N MET A 110 25.05 0.90 18.25
CA MET A 110 24.78 -0.29 19.07
C MET A 110 25.06 -0.10 20.56
N ALA A 111 25.93 0.85 20.94
CA ALA A 111 26.21 1.24 22.31
C ALA A 111 25.50 2.54 22.76
N ASP A 112 24.67 3.13 21.90
CA ASP A 112 24.05 4.45 22.12
C ASP A 112 22.59 4.27 22.54
N THR A 113 22.28 4.63 23.78
CA THR A 113 20.90 4.62 24.32
C THR A 113 19.99 5.67 23.66
N LEU A 114 20.52 6.55 22.83
CA LEU A 114 19.77 7.60 22.13
C LEU A 114 19.48 7.26 20.66
N ILE A 115 19.47 5.98 20.33
CA ILE A 115 19.19 5.48 18.96
C ILE A 115 17.86 6.00 18.39
N THR A 116 16.85 6.21 19.25
CA THR A 116 15.54 6.75 18.85
C THR A 116 15.60 8.14 18.23
N LYS A 117 16.63 8.94 18.56
CA LYS A 117 16.85 10.28 17.97
C LYS A 117 17.39 10.21 16.53
N LYS A 118 17.75 9.03 16.05
CA LYS A 118 18.31 8.78 14.72
C LYS A 118 17.33 8.10 13.78
N LEU A 119 16.10 7.91 14.23
CA LEU A 119 15.05 7.31 13.40
C LEU A 119 14.64 8.28 12.29
N MET A 120 14.40 7.72 11.14
CA MET A 120 13.86 8.40 9.96
C MET A 120 12.54 7.76 9.59
N THR A 121 11.64 8.53 9.01
CA THR A 121 10.44 7.98 8.38
C THR A 121 10.81 7.44 7.01
N SER A 122 10.48 6.18 6.77
CA SER A 122 10.71 5.51 5.49
C SER A 122 9.45 4.85 4.98
N LYS A 123 9.31 4.81 3.66
CA LYS A 123 8.30 3.99 3.00
C LYS A 123 8.80 2.55 3.01
N ILE A 124 8.09 1.67 3.73
CA ILE A 124 8.47 0.26 3.91
C ILE A 124 7.68 -0.69 3.02
N PHE A 125 6.56 -0.23 2.45
CA PHE A 125 5.73 -0.97 1.51
C PHE A 125 5.04 0.02 0.57
N SER A 126 4.92 -0.31 -0.71
CA SER A 126 4.13 0.49 -1.66
C SER A 126 3.73 -0.33 -2.87
N HIS A 127 2.45 -0.22 -3.23
CA HIS A 127 1.92 -0.71 -4.50
C HIS A 127 0.98 0.33 -5.10
N GLU A 128 0.82 0.27 -6.41
CA GLU A 128 -0.06 1.17 -7.14
C GLU A 128 -0.86 0.44 -8.21
N VAL A 129 -2.05 0.94 -8.48
CA VAL A 129 -2.92 0.48 -9.56
C VAL A 129 -3.41 1.69 -10.32
N MET A 130 -3.19 1.70 -11.62
CA MET A 130 -3.75 2.68 -12.54
C MET A 130 -4.82 2.01 -13.40
N GLY A 131 -5.92 2.71 -13.62
CA GLY A 131 -7.03 2.22 -14.43
C GLY A 131 -7.71 3.30 -15.23
N GLN A 132 -8.51 2.84 -16.18
CA GLN A 132 -9.41 3.67 -16.98
C GLN A 132 -10.77 2.99 -17.01
N THR A 133 -11.83 3.77 -16.83
CA THR A 133 -13.20 3.26 -16.74
C THR A 133 -14.20 4.30 -17.23
N SER A 134 -15.45 3.91 -17.36
CA SER A 134 -16.52 4.89 -17.60
C SER A 134 -16.81 5.68 -16.32
N SER A 135 -17.18 6.95 -16.43
CA SER A 135 -17.52 7.80 -15.28
C SER A 135 -18.61 7.17 -14.38
N GLN A 136 -19.49 6.34 -14.93
CA GLN A 136 -20.52 5.64 -14.16
C GLN A 136 -19.96 4.53 -13.25
N ASN A 137 -18.85 3.91 -13.63
CA ASN A 137 -18.24 2.80 -12.91
C ASN A 137 -17.06 3.23 -12.03
N LEU A 138 -16.69 4.51 -12.08
CA LEU A 138 -15.49 5.04 -11.47
C LEU A 138 -15.34 4.64 -9.99
N TYR A 139 -16.33 4.94 -9.17
CA TYR A 139 -16.30 4.62 -7.73
C TYR A 139 -16.06 3.14 -7.47
N ARG A 140 -16.83 2.28 -8.16
CA ARG A 140 -16.72 0.83 -8.02
C ARG A 140 -15.33 0.31 -8.40
N ASP A 141 -14.77 0.83 -9.49
CA ASP A 141 -13.50 0.33 -10.00
C ASP A 141 -12.32 0.86 -9.16
N VAL A 142 -12.44 2.05 -8.59
CA VAL A 142 -11.48 2.57 -7.58
C VAL A 142 -11.56 1.74 -6.30
N GLU A 143 -12.75 1.48 -5.76
CA GLU A 143 -12.93 0.63 -4.56
C GLU A 143 -12.37 -0.79 -4.77
N LYS A 144 -12.58 -1.37 -5.96
CA LYS A 144 -12.00 -2.66 -6.34
C LYS A 144 -10.47 -2.63 -6.33
N SER A 145 -9.88 -1.55 -6.84
CA SER A 145 -8.42 -1.37 -6.86
C SER A 145 -7.85 -1.20 -5.45
N ILE A 146 -8.53 -0.45 -4.58
CA ILE A 146 -8.17 -0.33 -3.16
C ILE A 146 -8.20 -1.71 -2.50
N ASN A 147 -9.28 -2.49 -2.69
CA ASN A 147 -9.39 -3.83 -2.12
C ASN A 147 -8.28 -4.77 -2.63
N GLN A 148 -7.91 -4.66 -3.90
CA GLN A 148 -6.79 -5.42 -4.47
C GLN A 148 -5.47 -5.07 -3.77
N LEU A 149 -5.19 -3.79 -3.56
CA LEU A 149 -3.98 -3.31 -2.90
C LEU A 149 -3.93 -3.74 -1.42
N ILE A 150 -5.08 -3.70 -0.71
CA ILE A 150 -5.19 -4.22 0.65
C ILE A 150 -4.87 -5.73 0.67
N SER A 151 -5.43 -6.51 -0.27
CA SER A 151 -5.14 -7.94 -0.34
C SER A 151 -3.66 -8.22 -0.57
N MET A 152 -2.98 -7.45 -1.43
CA MET A 152 -1.53 -7.58 -1.65
C MET A 152 -0.73 -7.25 -0.38
N TYR A 153 -1.16 -6.24 0.39
CA TYR A 153 -0.55 -5.92 1.67
C TYR A 153 -0.74 -7.06 2.67
N LEU A 154 -1.96 -7.55 2.85
CA LEU A 154 -2.28 -8.64 3.78
C LEU A 154 -1.53 -9.93 3.43
N ASP A 155 -1.43 -10.27 2.13
CA ASP A 155 -0.63 -11.41 1.67
C ASP A 155 0.84 -11.30 2.07
N GLN A 156 1.43 -10.10 2.01
CA GLN A 156 2.80 -9.87 2.45
C GLN A 156 2.89 -9.84 3.98
N TRP A 157 1.93 -9.21 4.65
CA TRP A 157 1.88 -9.13 6.11
C TRP A 157 1.82 -10.52 6.75
N TYR A 158 1.01 -11.44 6.22
CA TYR A 158 0.95 -12.83 6.68
C TYR A 158 2.25 -13.60 6.45
N LYS A 159 2.97 -13.32 5.36
CA LYS A 159 4.29 -13.92 5.14
C LYS A 159 5.31 -13.44 6.17
N ASP A 160 5.23 -12.16 6.56
CA ASP A 160 6.13 -11.56 7.53
C ASP A 160 5.74 -11.90 8.98
N ASN A 161 4.45 -12.26 9.22
CA ASN A 161 3.87 -12.58 10.53
C ASN A 161 3.19 -13.96 10.52
N PRO A 162 3.91 -15.07 10.33
CA PRO A 162 3.32 -16.39 10.13
C PRO A 162 2.53 -16.89 11.35
N MET A 163 2.82 -16.39 12.55
CA MET A 163 2.10 -16.77 13.78
C MET A 163 0.73 -16.09 13.92
N SER A 164 0.45 -15.06 13.15
CA SER A 164 -0.86 -14.36 13.14
C SER A 164 -1.92 -15.07 12.29
N GLN A 165 -1.62 -16.26 11.77
CA GLN A 165 -2.55 -17.10 11.02
C GLN A 165 -3.30 -18.11 11.89
N PHE A 166 -2.96 -18.19 13.18
CA PHE A 166 -3.49 -19.14 14.17
C PHE A 166 -4.03 -18.41 15.39
#